data_e0d98e7d8a8a710819e3772d54a71167
#
_entry.id   e0d98e7d8a8a710819e3772d54a71167
#
_cell.length_a   1.000
_cell.length_b   1.000
_cell.length_c   1.000
_cell.angle_alpha   90.00
_cell.angle_beta   90.00
_cell.angle_gamma   90.00
#
_symmetry.space_group_name_H-M   'P 1'
#
loop_
_entity.id
_entity.type
_entity.pdbx_description
1 polymer ?
#
loop_
_entity_poly.entity_id
_entity_poly.type
_entity_poly.pdbx_seq_one_letter_code
_entity_poly.pdbx_strand_id
1 'polypeptide(L)'
;MATGMKDIKNRITSVENTMQITKAMELVASSKLRKAKEKAEKSKPFFDILYDTMVRIASAKTKQLSSVYVKPRKEKKAGFVIIGGDKGLAGGYNTNIFRKAEEKMSGREVCVLPIGKKAYEYFRKKGYPIVKRFENIPEEVEKVQVVDIVDTVIELYKNKEIDELYVIYTEFVSALTQIVRIKKLLPLYLKPRELEEEEYETVQYDPSPTAVFDNIVPLYLEGIFYVAVLESYASEQGARRIAMESATDNAGEMIEQLNLQYNRARQWNITQELSEIVSGAEALK
;
A
#
# COMPACT_ATOMS: atom_id res chain seq x y z
N MET A 1 -34.45 11.32 -27.98
CA MET A 1 -35.15 10.04 -27.82
C MET A 1 -35.48 9.91 -26.33
N ALA A 2 -36.77 9.84 -25.99
CA ALA A 2 -37.21 9.65 -24.61
C ALA A 2 -36.73 8.26 -24.14
N THR A 3 -35.91 8.21 -23.13
CA THR A 3 -35.47 6.98 -22.49
C THR A 3 -36.74 6.29 -21.96
N GLY A 4 -37.04 5.09 -22.44
CA GLY A 4 -38.26 4.39 -22.05
C GLY A 4 -38.32 4.11 -20.56
N MET A 5 -39.49 4.12 -19.92
CA MET A 5 -39.66 3.80 -18.48
C MET A 5 -38.95 2.51 -18.07
N LYS A 6 -38.94 1.52 -18.95
CA LYS A 6 -38.25 0.23 -18.73
C LYS A 6 -36.74 0.41 -18.59
N ASP A 7 -36.14 1.29 -19.40
CA ASP A 7 -34.68 1.57 -19.33
C ASP A 7 -34.31 2.29 -18.06
N ILE A 8 -35.11 3.26 -17.62
CA ILE A 8 -34.90 3.95 -16.35
C ILE A 8 -35.00 2.96 -15.19
N LYS A 9 -36.00 2.10 -15.18
CA LYS A 9 -36.16 1.06 -14.15
C LYS A 9 -34.98 0.09 -14.12
N ASN A 10 -34.51 -0.37 -15.26
CA ASN A 10 -33.34 -1.25 -15.36
C ASN A 10 -32.07 -0.55 -14.82
N ARG A 11 -31.93 0.75 -15.07
CA ARG A 11 -30.83 1.56 -14.58
C ARG A 11 -30.88 1.74 -13.06
N ILE A 12 -32.07 1.96 -12.47
CA ILE A 12 -32.26 1.99 -11.02
C ILE A 12 -31.75 0.67 -10.40
N THR A 13 -32.24 -0.47 -10.88
CA THR A 13 -31.84 -1.76 -10.35
C THR A 13 -30.33 -2.01 -10.48
N SER A 14 -29.70 -1.58 -11.57
CA SER A 14 -28.24 -1.70 -11.76
C SER A 14 -27.46 -0.86 -10.76
N VAL A 15 -27.91 0.38 -10.48
CA VAL A 15 -27.27 1.27 -9.50
C VAL A 15 -27.49 0.76 -8.07
N GLU A 16 -28.68 0.24 -7.74
CA GLU A 16 -28.97 -0.40 -6.46
C GLU A 16 -28.02 -1.58 -6.19
N ASN A 17 -27.83 -2.46 -7.18
CA ASN A 17 -26.88 -3.57 -7.07
C ASN A 17 -25.43 -3.07 -6.85
N THR A 18 -25.03 -2.02 -7.58
CA THR A 18 -23.70 -1.41 -7.42
C THR A 18 -23.54 -0.83 -6.00
N MET A 19 -24.55 -0.14 -5.48
CA MET A 19 -24.56 0.42 -4.12
C MET A 19 -24.42 -0.69 -3.06
N GLN A 20 -25.10 -1.82 -3.21
CA GLN A 20 -24.95 -2.95 -2.30
C GLN A 20 -23.52 -3.54 -2.34
N ILE A 21 -22.92 -3.66 -3.53
CA ILE A 21 -21.55 -4.15 -3.68
C ILE A 21 -20.57 -3.21 -3.04
N THR A 22 -20.67 -1.89 -3.28
CA THR A 22 -19.75 -0.89 -2.69
C THR A 22 -19.88 -0.85 -1.18
N LYS A 23 -21.10 -0.97 -0.64
CA LYS A 23 -21.33 -1.04 0.81
C LYS A 23 -20.72 -2.29 1.43
N ALA A 24 -20.85 -3.44 0.79
CA ALA A 24 -20.21 -4.67 1.25
C ALA A 24 -18.66 -4.55 1.23
N MET A 25 -18.10 -3.95 0.16
CA MET A 25 -16.66 -3.72 0.04
C MET A 25 -16.14 -2.75 1.10
N GLU A 26 -16.88 -1.72 1.45
CA GLU A 26 -16.57 -0.78 2.55
C GLU A 26 -16.43 -1.51 3.88
N LEU A 27 -17.40 -2.38 4.22
CA LEU A 27 -17.40 -3.16 5.46
C LEU A 27 -16.22 -4.15 5.53
N VAL A 28 -15.94 -4.85 4.43
CA VAL A 28 -14.79 -5.75 4.33
C VAL A 28 -13.48 -4.99 4.48
N ALA A 29 -13.32 -3.84 3.80
CA ALA A 29 -12.14 -3.01 3.92
C ALA A 29 -11.93 -2.49 5.35
N SER A 30 -13.00 -2.08 6.05
CA SER A 30 -12.97 -1.70 7.47
C SER A 30 -12.44 -2.82 8.37
N SER A 31 -12.92 -4.04 8.18
CA SER A 31 -12.48 -5.20 8.97
C SER A 31 -11.00 -5.53 8.72
N LYS A 32 -10.56 -5.50 7.45
CA LYS A 32 -9.17 -5.76 7.05
C LYS A 32 -8.23 -4.68 7.57
N LEU A 33 -8.64 -3.41 7.51
CA LEU A 33 -7.89 -2.27 8.07
C LEU A 33 -7.60 -2.49 9.56
N ARG A 34 -8.63 -2.83 10.35
CA ARG A 34 -8.47 -3.06 11.80
C ARG A 34 -7.47 -4.17 12.09
N LYS A 35 -7.59 -5.31 11.42
CA LYS A 35 -6.68 -6.44 11.60
C LYS A 35 -5.23 -6.10 11.25
N ALA A 36 -5.01 -5.37 10.14
CA ALA A 36 -3.67 -4.96 9.71
C ALA A 36 -3.03 -4.01 10.74
N LYS A 37 -3.80 -3.05 11.24
CA LYS A 37 -3.35 -2.10 12.27
C LYS A 37 -2.94 -2.82 13.56
N GLU A 38 -3.77 -3.72 14.07
CA GLU A 38 -3.47 -4.51 15.27
C GLU A 38 -2.18 -5.34 15.11
N LYS A 39 -1.97 -5.95 13.94
CA LYS A 39 -0.74 -6.70 13.64
C LYS A 39 0.50 -5.78 13.60
N ALA A 40 0.40 -4.60 12.95
CA ALA A 40 1.50 -3.65 12.86
C ALA A 40 1.91 -3.13 14.25
N GLU A 41 0.94 -2.75 15.09
CA GLU A 41 1.20 -2.25 16.45
C GLU A 41 1.87 -3.32 17.34
N LYS A 42 1.43 -4.57 17.28
CA LYS A 42 2.01 -5.67 18.04
C LYS A 42 3.44 -6.00 17.65
N SER A 43 3.84 -5.71 16.43
CA SER A 43 5.17 -6.07 15.92
C SER A 43 6.23 -5.01 16.19
N LYS A 44 5.86 -3.73 16.35
CA LYS A 44 6.80 -2.62 16.54
C LYS A 44 7.81 -2.84 17.69
N PRO A 45 7.39 -3.25 18.91
CA PRO A 45 8.33 -3.36 20.03
C PRO A 45 9.50 -4.30 19.78
N PHE A 46 9.29 -5.39 19.04
CA PHE A 46 10.36 -6.34 18.70
C PHE A 46 11.44 -5.70 17.83
N PHE A 47 11.02 -4.88 16.86
CA PHE A 47 11.96 -4.24 15.92
C PHE A 47 12.68 -3.05 16.55
N ASP A 48 12.05 -2.36 17.51
CA ASP A 48 12.71 -1.32 18.30
C ASP A 48 13.86 -1.91 19.12
N ILE A 49 13.65 -3.09 19.74
CA ILE A 49 14.72 -3.80 20.47
C ILE A 49 15.87 -4.21 19.54
N LEU A 50 15.59 -4.70 18.33
CA LEU A 50 16.63 -5.03 17.35
C LEU A 50 17.44 -3.80 16.93
N TYR A 51 16.76 -2.67 16.69
CA TYR A 51 17.41 -1.41 16.34
C TYR A 51 18.30 -0.91 17.48
N ASP A 52 17.80 -0.88 18.71
CA ASP A 52 18.55 -0.47 19.89
C ASP A 52 19.78 -1.37 20.10
N THR A 53 19.63 -2.68 19.90
CA THR A 53 20.76 -3.61 19.99
C THR A 53 21.83 -3.31 18.94
N MET A 54 21.45 -3.03 17.69
CA MET A 54 22.39 -2.64 16.64
C MET A 54 23.10 -1.30 16.96
N VAL A 55 22.35 -0.33 17.49
CA VAL A 55 22.94 0.96 17.93
C VAL A 55 23.94 0.73 19.04
N ARG A 56 23.64 -0.11 20.05
CA ARG A 56 24.57 -0.45 21.15
C ARG A 56 25.84 -1.08 20.61
N ILE A 57 25.74 -2.08 19.72
CA ILE A 57 26.91 -2.72 19.09
C ILE A 57 27.75 -1.71 18.31
N ALA A 58 27.10 -0.81 17.55
CA ALA A 58 27.81 0.19 16.75
C ALA A 58 28.45 1.31 17.59
N SER A 59 27.90 1.59 18.77
CA SER A 59 28.40 2.62 19.70
C SER A 59 29.49 2.12 20.64
N ALA A 60 29.73 0.80 20.70
CA ALA A 60 30.76 0.22 21.59
C ALA A 60 32.16 0.68 21.19
N LYS A 61 32.90 1.28 22.16
CA LYS A 61 34.23 1.90 21.97
C LYS A 61 35.32 0.89 21.59
N THR A 62 35.11 -0.42 21.77
CA THR A 62 36.16 -1.42 21.80
C THR A 62 36.69 -1.88 20.44
N LYS A 63 35.94 -1.74 19.34
CA LYS A 63 36.47 -1.99 17.99
C LYS A 63 35.57 -1.29 16.94
N GLN A 64 36.23 -0.64 15.97
CA GLN A 64 35.55 -0.04 14.83
C GLN A 64 34.74 -1.12 14.08
N LEU A 65 33.41 -0.96 14.02
CA LEU A 65 32.50 -1.89 13.34
C LEU A 65 32.90 -1.98 11.86
N SER A 66 33.32 -3.17 11.42
CA SER A 66 33.76 -3.40 10.04
C SER A 66 32.72 -4.16 9.21
N SER A 67 31.44 -3.79 9.34
CA SER A 67 30.35 -4.39 8.59
C SER A 67 30.22 -3.79 7.19
N VAL A 68 29.85 -4.66 6.22
CA VAL A 68 29.53 -4.24 4.85
C VAL A 68 28.26 -3.38 4.79
N TYR A 69 27.38 -3.52 5.77
CA TYR A 69 26.08 -2.85 5.82
C TYR A 69 26.13 -1.39 6.28
N VAL A 70 27.24 -0.94 6.89
CA VAL A 70 27.39 0.45 7.36
C VAL A 70 28.34 1.28 6.50
N LYS A 71 29.14 0.65 5.64
CA LYS A 71 30.12 1.35 4.81
C LYS A 71 29.45 1.95 3.57
N PRO A 72 29.48 3.28 3.37
CA PRO A 72 28.99 3.88 2.14
C PRO A 72 29.86 3.47 0.95
N ARG A 73 29.23 3.22 -0.19
CA ARG A 73 29.89 2.90 -1.46
C ARG A 73 29.99 4.13 -2.34
N LYS A 74 31.00 4.17 -3.22
CA LYS A 74 31.22 5.30 -4.16
C LYS A 74 30.22 5.27 -5.31
N GLU A 75 29.97 4.10 -5.89
CA GLU A 75 28.97 3.86 -6.91
C GLU A 75 27.58 3.91 -6.24
N LYS A 76 26.57 4.38 -6.98
CA LYS A 76 25.25 4.68 -6.40
C LYS A 76 24.11 4.07 -7.20
N LYS A 77 24.28 2.80 -7.58
CA LYS A 77 23.16 2.04 -8.11
C LYS A 77 22.18 1.73 -6.99
N ALA A 78 20.95 2.17 -7.14
CA ALA A 78 19.97 2.10 -6.07
C ALA A 78 18.92 1.02 -6.33
N GLY A 79 18.72 0.12 -5.35
CA GLY A 79 17.60 -0.80 -5.31
C GLY A 79 16.39 -0.16 -4.63
N PHE A 80 15.23 -0.26 -5.26
CA PHE A 80 13.98 0.25 -4.73
C PHE A 80 12.96 -0.86 -4.53
N VAL A 81 12.63 -1.15 -3.28
CA VAL A 81 11.48 -1.99 -2.94
C VAL A 81 10.27 -1.08 -2.83
N ILE A 82 9.26 -1.29 -3.69
CA ILE A 82 8.09 -0.42 -3.79
C ILE A 82 6.84 -1.24 -3.48
N ILE A 83 6.15 -0.88 -2.39
CA ILE A 83 4.99 -1.62 -1.87
C ILE A 83 3.71 -1.00 -2.39
N GLY A 84 3.11 -1.60 -3.42
CA GLY A 84 1.79 -1.25 -3.96
C GLY A 84 0.74 -2.31 -3.65
N GLY A 85 -0.50 -2.07 -4.05
CA GLY A 85 -1.59 -3.02 -3.89
C GLY A 85 -1.68 -4.05 -5.01
N ASP A 86 -2.32 -5.17 -4.73
CA ASP A 86 -2.67 -6.16 -5.75
C ASP A 86 -3.97 -5.79 -6.50
N LYS A 87 -4.90 -5.13 -5.82
CA LYS A 87 -6.23 -4.78 -6.32
C LYS A 87 -6.38 -3.28 -6.51
N GLY A 88 -7.34 -2.88 -7.36
CA GLY A 88 -7.73 -1.48 -7.55
C GLY A 88 -8.81 -1.02 -6.55
N LEU A 89 -9.52 0.02 -6.92
CA LEU A 89 -10.64 0.62 -6.17
C LEU A 89 -10.23 1.14 -4.78
N ALA A 90 -8.99 1.58 -4.64
CA ALA A 90 -8.43 2.17 -3.42
C ALA A 90 -8.09 3.67 -3.62
N GLY A 91 -8.93 4.40 -4.33
CA GLY A 91 -8.72 5.81 -4.62
C GLY A 91 -7.35 6.08 -5.24
N GLY A 92 -6.63 7.08 -4.72
CA GLY A 92 -5.30 7.48 -5.18
C GLY A 92 -4.12 6.69 -4.59
N TYR A 93 -4.35 5.66 -3.78
CA TYR A 93 -3.30 4.94 -3.07
C TYR A 93 -2.13 4.53 -3.97
N ASN A 94 -2.38 3.73 -5.01
CA ASN A 94 -1.33 3.26 -5.92
C ASN A 94 -0.68 4.40 -6.71
N THR A 95 -1.46 5.35 -7.23
CA THR A 95 -0.97 6.47 -8.02
C THR A 95 -0.02 7.37 -7.22
N ASN A 96 -0.34 7.62 -5.96
CA ASN A 96 0.47 8.47 -5.10
C ASN A 96 1.84 7.85 -4.80
N ILE A 97 1.88 6.54 -4.49
CA ILE A 97 3.16 5.88 -4.19
C ILE A 97 4.02 5.75 -5.45
N PHE A 98 3.42 5.44 -6.61
CA PHE A 98 4.19 5.30 -7.86
C PHE A 98 4.77 6.63 -8.31
N ARG A 99 4.02 7.73 -8.22
CA ARG A 99 4.52 9.07 -8.52
C ARG A 99 5.69 9.45 -7.62
N LYS A 100 5.57 9.22 -6.30
CA LYS A 100 6.66 9.49 -5.35
C LYS A 100 7.89 8.62 -5.60
N ALA A 101 7.70 7.37 -6.02
CA ALA A 101 8.80 6.50 -6.40
C ALA A 101 9.51 7.02 -7.65
N GLU A 102 8.80 7.41 -8.70
CA GLU A 102 9.39 8.00 -9.91
C GLU A 102 10.17 9.28 -9.62
N GLU A 103 9.60 10.18 -8.79
CA GLU A 103 10.29 11.41 -8.35
C GLU A 103 11.64 11.08 -7.68
N LYS A 104 11.69 10.03 -6.83
CA LYS A 104 12.92 9.64 -6.12
C LYS A 104 13.93 8.92 -7.00
N MET A 105 13.46 8.15 -7.98
CA MET A 105 14.28 7.37 -8.90
C MET A 105 14.86 8.21 -10.07
N SER A 106 14.26 9.37 -10.34
CA SER A 106 14.65 10.21 -11.48
C SER A 106 16.12 10.57 -11.47
N GLY A 107 16.79 10.42 -12.63
CA GLY A 107 18.21 10.73 -12.82
C GLY A 107 19.20 9.77 -12.13
N ARG A 108 18.74 8.59 -11.68
CA ARG A 108 19.58 7.61 -10.99
C ARG A 108 19.62 6.28 -11.75
N GLU A 109 20.72 5.57 -11.63
CA GLU A 109 20.76 4.15 -12.01
C GLU A 109 20.02 3.34 -10.94
N VAL A 110 18.95 2.66 -11.36
CA VAL A 110 18.03 1.99 -10.41
C VAL A 110 17.71 0.57 -10.85
N CYS A 111 17.35 -0.25 -9.88
CA CYS A 111 16.57 -1.47 -10.09
C CYS A 111 15.37 -1.49 -9.13
N VAL A 112 14.29 -2.13 -9.56
CA VAL A 112 13.01 -2.12 -8.84
C VAL A 112 12.62 -3.54 -8.44
N LEU A 113 12.18 -3.68 -7.19
CA LEU A 113 11.58 -4.87 -6.63
C LEU A 113 10.14 -4.51 -6.23
N PRO A 114 9.18 -4.65 -7.16
CA PRO A 114 7.79 -4.31 -6.86
C PRO A 114 7.14 -5.38 -5.98
N ILE A 115 6.47 -4.93 -4.94
CA ILE A 115 5.57 -5.73 -4.11
C ILE A 115 4.14 -5.34 -4.48
N GLY A 116 3.33 -6.32 -4.87
CA GLY A 116 1.97 -6.13 -5.35
C GLY A 116 1.87 -6.02 -6.87
N LYS A 117 0.79 -6.62 -7.40
CA LYS A 117 0.52 -6.71 -8.84
C LYS A 117 0.48 -5.35 -9.53
N LYS A 118 -0.14 -4.33 -8.88
CA LYS A 118 -0.26 -2.98 -9.47
C LYS A 118 1.09 -2.27 -9.58
N ALA A 119 1.99 -2.47 -8.61
CA ALA A 119 3.35 -1.96 -8.69
C ALA A 119 4.12 -2.62 -9.82
N TYR A 120 4.06 -3.96 -9.92
CA TYR A 120 4.71 -4.68 -11.02
C TYR A 120 4.21 -4.23 -12.40
N GLU A 121 2.89 -4.17 -12.61
CA GLU A 121 2.29 -3.75 -13.89
C GLU A 121 2.75 -2.34 -14.28
N TYR A 122 2.78 -1.41 -13.32
CA TYR A 122 3.14 -0.02 -13.54
C TYR A 122 4.61 0.13 -13.94
N PHE A 123 5.55 -0.38 -13.14
CA PHE A 123 6.98 -0.20 -13.38
C PHE A 123 7.46 -0.99 -14.59
N ARG A 124 6.87 -2.16 -14.88
CA ARG A 124 7.11 -2.90 -16.12
C ARG A 124 6.70 -2.10 -17.34
N LYS A 125 5.52 -1.49 -17.32
CA LYS A 125 5.01 -0.66 -18.43
C LYS A 125 5.89 0.57 -18.67
N LYS A 126 6.49 1.11 -17.62
CA LYS A 126 7.42 2.26 -17.68
C LYS A 126 8.84 1.88 -18.11
N GLY A 127 9.15 0.59 -18.25
CA GLY A 127 10.46 0.12 -18.69
C GLY A 127 11.54 0.11 -17.62
N TYR A 128 11.17 0.17 -16.32
CA TYR A 128 12.15 0.05 -15.25
C TYR A 128 12.72 -1.37 -15.17
N PRO A 129 14.02 -1.56 -14.86
CA PRO A 129 14.62 -2.87 -14.67
C PRO A 129 14.06 -3.50 -13.39
N ILE A 130 13.30 -4.58 -13.55
CA ILE A 130 12.69 -5.34 -12.45
C ILE A 130 13.55 -6.57 -12.20
N VAL A 131 14.04 -6.72 -10.96
CA VAL A 131 14.87 -7.86 -10.54
C VAL A 131 14.00 -9.07 -10.21
N LYS A 132 13.03 -8.86 -9.31
CA LYS A 132 12.09 -9.88 -8.86
C LYS A 132 10.77 -9.23 -8.50
N ARG A 133 9.65 -9.91 -8.74
CA ARG A 133 8.31 -9.47 -8.36
C ARG A 133 7.79 -10.27 -7.18
N PHE A 134 7.03 -9.61 -6.31
CA PHE A 134 6.36 -10.24 -5.19
C PHE A 134 4.87 -9.89 -5.27
N GLU A 135 4.01 -10.90 -5.31
CA GLU A 135 2.56 -10.75 -5.42
C GLU A 135 1.86 -11.43 -4.23
N ASN A 136 0.62 -11.06 -3.95
CA ASN A 136 -0.23 -11.60 -2.88
C ASN A 136 0.33 -11.45 -1.44
N ILE A 137 1.34 -10.60 -1.24
CA ILE A 137 1.93 -10.36 0.08
C ILE A 137 1.04 -9.46 0.97
N PRO A 138 0.41 -8.39 0.45
CA PRO A 138 -0.30 -7.44 1.32
C PRO A 138 -1.53 -8.00 2.04
N GLU A 139 -2.16 -9.05 1.53
CA GLU A 139 -3.40 -9.57 2.14
C GLU A 139 -3.13 -10.50 3.34
N GLU A 140 -2.11 -11.34 3.22
CA GLU A 140 -1.66 -12.23 4.31
C GLU A 140 -0.14 -12.24 4.33
N VAL A 141 0.44 -11.33 5.12
CA VAL A 141 1.90 -11.25 5.26
C VAL A 141 2.37 -12.44 6.09
N GLU A 142 2.90 -13.46 5.39
CA GLU A 142 3.60 -14.55 6.04
C GLU A 142 5.09 -14.23 6.20
N LYS A 143 5.67 -14.67 7.32
CA LYS A 143 7.08 -14.44 7.61
C LYS A 143 7.99 -14.94 6.48
N VAL A 144 7.67 -16.08 5.88
CA VAL A 144 8.43 -16.69 4.77
C VAL A 144 8.54 -15.75 3.56
N GLN A 145 7.48 -15.01 3.24
CA GLN A 145 7.47 -14.08 2.11
C GLN A 145 8.37 -12.87 2.38
N VAL A 146 8.40 -12.38 3.62
CA VAL A 146 9.27 -11.26 4.01
C VAL A 146 10.73 -11.70 4.00
N VAL A 147 11.03 -12.91 4.46
CA VAL A 147 12.38 -13.50 4.38
C VAL A 147 12.86 -13.54 2.93
N ASP A 148 12.04 -14.01 1.99
CA ASP A 148 12.40 -14.04 0.56
C ASP A 148 12.71 -12.66 -0.02
N ILE A 149 12.00 -11.62 0.41
CA ILE A 149 12.30 -10.22 0.04
C ILE A 149 13.68 -9.83 0.58
N VAL A 150 13.92 -10.09 1.87
CA VAL A 150 15.16 -9.70 2.55
C VAL A 150 16.35 -10.44 1.98
N ASP A 151 16.25 -11.74 1.76
CA ASP A 151 17.32 -12.54 1.16
C ASP A 151 17.67 -12.00 -0.22
N THR A 152 16.68 -11.71 -1.05
CA THR A 152 16.89 -11.12 -2.39
C THR A 152 17.64 -9.79 -2.31
N VAL A 153 17.22 -8.85 -1.44
CA VAL A 153 17.88 -7.54 -1.37
C VAL A 153 19.27 -7.60 -0.72
N ILE A 154 19.49 -8.51 0.24
CA ILE A 154 20.80 -8.74 0.85
C ILE A 154 21.77 -9.34 -0.18
N GLU A 155 21.33 -10.29 -0.99
CA GLU A 155 22.13 -10.89 -2.06
C GLU A 155 22.56 -9.82 -3.07
N LEU A 156 21.63 -9.03 -3.59
CA LEU A 156 21.93 -7.91 -4.49
C LEU A 156 22.93 -6.93 -3.87
N TYR A 157 22.79 -6.62 -2.59
CA TYR A 157 23.69 -5.71 -1.90
C TYR A 157 25.06 -6.31 -1.66
N LYS A 158 25.17 -7.58 -1.24
CA LYS A 158 26.45 -8.28 -1.04
C LYS A 158 27.22 -8.46 -2.35
N ASN A 159 26.51 -8.80 -3.43
CA ASN A 159 27.08 -8.97 -4.78
C ASN A 159 27.46 -7.65 -5.46
N LYS A 160 27.21 -6.51 -4.80
CA LYS A 160 27.46 -5.16 -5.35
C LYS A 160 26.63 -4.84 -6.60
N GLU A 161 25.50 -5.52 -6.76
CA GLU A 161 24.54 -5.19 -7.81
C GLU A 161 23.73 -3.91 -7.47
N ILE A 162 23.63 -3.61 -6.17
CA ILE A 162 23.13 -2.34 -5.64
C ILE A 162 24.06 -1.82 -4.56
N ASP A 163 24.18 -0.48 -4.44
CA ASP A 163 24.98 0.22 -3.45
C ASP A 163 24.12 0.91 -2.40
N GLU A 164 22.87 1.17 -2.74
CA GLU A 164 21.87 1.75 -1.84
C GLU A 164 20.58 0.95 -1.94
N LEU A 165 19.92 0.76 -0.81
CA LEU A 165 18.59 0.14 -0.74
C LEU A 165 17.59 1.12 -0.16
N TYR A 166 16.48 1.29 -0.85
CA TYR A 166 15.34 2.08 -0.40
C TYR A 166 14.08 1.23 -0.32
N VAL A 167 13.25 1.49 0.68
CA VAL A 167 11.85 1.03 0.71
C VAL A 167 10.93 2.22 0.54
N ILE A 168 9.93 2.07 -0.34
CA ILE A 168 8.87 3.05 -0.56
C ILE A 168 7.56 2.37 -0.20
N TYR A 169 6.87 2.93 0.79
CA TYR A 169 5.65 2.38 1.33
C TYR A 169 4.71 3.50 1.79
N THR A 170 3.46 3.17 2.08
CA THR A 170 2.50 4.14 2.59
C THR A 170 2.27 3.91 4.07
N GLU A 171 2.68 4.89 4.88
CA GLU A 171 2.42 4.92 6.32
C GLU A 171 0.95 5.24 6.58
N PHE A 172 0.34 4.47 7.46
CA PHE A 172 -1.02 4.70 7.90
C PHE A 172 -1.06 5.68 9.08
N VAL A 173 -1.50 6.90 8.83
CA VAL A 173 -1.70 7.91 9.90
C VAL A 173 -3.17 7.88 10.37
N SER A 174 -4.09 7.94 9.42
CA SER A 174 -5.53 7.82 9.66
C SER A 174 -6.24 7.30 8.41
N ALA A 175 -7.53 6.99 8.51
CA ALA A 175 -8.30 6.58 7.34
C ALA A 175 -8.33 7.66 6.23
N LEU A 176 -8.27 8.94 6.61
CA LEU A 176 -8.25 10.08 5.67
C LEU A 176 -6.84 10.46 5.24
N THR A 177 -5.84 10.22 6.08
CA THR A 177 -4.47 10.70 5.86
C THR A 177 -3.51 9.53 5.75
N GLN A 178 -2.93 9.38 4.57
CA GLN A 178 -1.92 8.36 4.26
C GLN A 178 -0.69 9.08 3.69
N ILE A 179 0.49 8.75 4.18
CA ILE A 179 1.73 9.42 3.82
C ILE A 179 2.68 8.43 3.16
N VAL A 180 3.08 8.71 1.92
CA VAL A 180 4.11 7.93 1.26
C VAL A 180 5.46 8.22 1.92
N ARG A 181 6.09 7.19 2.48
CA ARG A 181 7.42 7.24 3.09
C ARG A 181 8.46 6.61 2.18
N ILE A 182 9.61 7.24 2.15
CA ILE A 182 10.81 6.75 1.48
C ILE A 182 11.88 6.62 2.55
N LYS A 183 12.28 5.38 2.86
CA LYS A 183 13.34 5.12 3.83
C LYS A 183 14.54 4.49 3.13
N LYS A 184 15.73 5.06 3.36
CA LYS A 184 16.99 4.41 2.99
C LYS A 184 17.31 3.36 4.04
N LEU A 185 17.47 2.11 3.61
CA LEU A 185 17.75 0.98 4.49
C LEU A 185 19.23 0.61 4.49
N LEU A 186 19.88 0.65 3.32
CA LEU A 186 21.30 0.35 3.21
C LEU A 186 22.01 1.44 2.39
N PRO A 187 23.27 1.77 2.72
CA PRO A 187 23.94 1.38 3.96
C PRO A 187 23.21 1.93 5.18
N LEU A 188 23.26 1.19 6.29
CA LEU A 188 22.65 1.58 7.55
C LEU A 188 23.29 2.85 8.09
N TYR A 189 22.48 3.82 8.46
CA TYR A 189 22.90 4.99 9.20
C TYR A 189 22.40 4.88 10.65
N LEU A 190 23.29 4.40 11.50
CA LEU A 190 23.03 4.29 12.93
C LEU A 190 23.47 5.61 13.59
N LYS A 191 22.57 6.24 14.33
CA LYS A 191 22.94 7.40 15.16
C LYS A 191 23.64 6.86 16.40
N PRO A 192 24.93 7.17 16.61
CA PRO A 192 25.62 6.80 17.84
C PRO A 192 24.85 7.34 19.04
N ARG A 193 24.65 6.51 20.04
CA ARG A 193 24.13 6.91 21.35
C ARG A 193 25.31 6.99 22.31
N GLU A 194 25.37 8.03 23.12
CA GLU A 194 26.25 8.00 24.29
C GLU A 194 25.68 6.95 25.23
N LEU A 195 26.45 5.86 25.40
CA LEU A 195 26.13 4.82 26.37
C LEU A 195 26.74 5.23 27.73
N GLU A 196 26.06 4.93 28.82
CA GLU A 196 26.61 5.08 30.17
C GLU A 196 27.74 4.08 30.36
N GLU A 197 28.73 4.40 31.23
CA GLU A 197 29.93 3.55 31.40
C GLU A 197 29.58 2.10 31.76
N GLU A 198 28.52 1.88 32.55
CA GLU A 198 28.01 0.57 32.93
C GLU A 198 27.47 -0.25 31.75
N GLU A 199 26.99 0.39 30.68
CA GLU A 199 26.47 -0.28 29.46
C GLU A 199 27.62 -0.79 28.57
N TYR A 200 28.85 -0.26 28.71
CA TYR A 200 30.00 -0.69 27.90
C TYR A 200 30.67 -1.97 28.41
N GLU A 201 30.67 -2.19 29.72
CA GLU A 201 31.46 -3.26 30.33
C GLU A 201 30.77 -4.63 30.44
N THR A 202 29.44 -4.69 30.22
CA THR A 202 28.64 -5.85 30.61
C THR A 202 28.35 -6.84 29.48
N VAL A 203 28.56 -6.51 28.20
CA VAL A 203 28.14 -7.37 27.09
C VAL A 203 29.34 -7.90 26.29
N GLN A 204 29.55 -9.22 26.38
CA GLN A 204 30.49 -9.93 25.52
C GLN A 204 29.77 -10.42 24.27
N TYR A 205 30.32 -10.14 23.08
CA TYR A 205 29.78 -10.57 21.80
C TYR A 205 30.60 -11.75 21.26
N ASP A 206 29.95 -12.89 21.05
CA ASP A 206 30.58 -14.11 20.53
C ASP A 206 30.06 -14.39 19.11
N PRO A 207 30.93 -14.60 18.11
CA PRO A 207 32.39 -14.59 18.14
C PRO A 207 33.00 -13.17 18.07
N SER A 208 32.26 -12.16 17.66
CA SER A 208 32.69 -10.75 17.62
C SER A 208 31.51 -9.80 17.46
N PRO A 209 31.67 -8.50 17.85
CA PRO A 209 30.62 -7.49 17.63
C PRO A 209 30.17 -7.39 16.17
N THR A 210 31.11 -7.45 15.21
CA THR A 210 30.78 -7.40 13.77
C THR A 210 29.97 -8.62 13.31
N ALA A 211 30.33 -9.83 13.75
CA ALA A 211 29.60 -11.03 13.38
C ALA A 211 28.16 -11.02 13.95
N VAL A 212 28.00 -10.62 15.20
CA VAL A 212 26.67 -10.49 15.81
C VAL A 212 25.84 -9.43 15.08
N PHE A 213 26.45 -8.27 14.79
CA PHE A 213 25.80 -7.20 14.02
C PHE A 213 25.34 -7.69 12.65
N ASP A 214 26.20 -8.35 11.89
CA ASP A 214 25.89 -8.85 10.54
C ASP A 214 24.79 -9.91 10.55
N ASN A 215 24.61 -10.66 11.64
CA ASN A 215 23.51 -11.60 11.83
C ASN A 215 22.20 -10.93 12.24
N ILE A 216 22.25 -9.77 12.92
CA ILE A 216 21.06 -9.02 13.32
C ILE A 216 20.48 -8.22 12.14
N VAL A 217 21.32 -7.72 11.23
CA VAL A 217 20.86 -6.88 10.10
C VAL A 217 19.75 -7.52 9.27
N PRO A 218 19.84 -8.81 8.84
CA PRO A 218 18.73 -9.45 8.15
C PRO A 218 17.43 -9.44 8.93
N LEU A 219 17.46 -9.78 10.22
CA LEU A 219 16.29 -9.80 11.10
C LEU A 219 15.67 -8.40 11.26
N TYR A 220 16.51 -7.37 11.34
CA TYR A 220 16.06 -5.98 11.39
C TYR A 220 15.39 -5.56 10.07
N LEU A 221 15.97 -5.93 8.91
CA LEU A 221 15.37 -5.66 7.61
C LEU A 221 14.03 -6.42 7.45
N GLU A 222 13.95 -7.68 7.88
CA GLU A 222 12.69 -8.42 7.93
C GLU A 222 11.62 -7.63 8.70
N GLY A 223 11.99 -7.10 9.84
CA GLY A 223 11.11 -6.28 10.65
C GLY A 223 10.60 -5.03 9.96
N ILE A 224 11.50 -4.29 9.34
CA ILE A 224 11.12 -3.08 8.60
C ILE A 224 10.19 -3.43 7.44
N PHE A 225 10.51 -4.44 6.64
CA PHE A 225 9.66 -4.84 5.51
C PHE A 225 8.30 -5.36 6.00
N TYR A 226 8.27 -6.15 7.07
CA TYR A 226 7.03 -6.65 7.65
C TYR A 226 6.10 -5.49 8.08
N VAL A 227 6.61 -4.54 8.86
CA VAL A 227 5.83 -3.37 9.29
C VAL A 227 5.44 -2.50 8.09
N ALA A 228 6.35 -2.25 7.14
CA ALA A 228 6.07 -1.43 5.96
C ALA A 228 4.96 -2.04 5.08
N VAL A 229 4.93 -3.38 4.94
CA VAL A 229 3.86 -4.09 4.21
C VAL A 229 2.54 -3.97 4.96
N LEU A 230 2.52 -4.17 6.28
CA LEU A 230 1.30 -4.05 7.09
C LEU A 230 0.75 -2.61 7.08
N GLU A 231 1.60 -1.60 7.22
CA GLU A 231 1.20 -0.19 7.16
C GLU A 231 0.67 0.19 5.77
N SER A 232 1.32 -0.29 4.71
CA SER A 232 0.85 -0.12 3.33
C SER A 232 -0.49 -0.78 3.09
N TYR A 233 -0.67 -1.99 3.59
CA TYR A 233 -1.94 -2.71 3.48
C TYR A 233 -3.06 -2.01 4.27
N ALA A 234 -2.78 -1.56 5.49
CA ALA A 234 -3.73 -0.76 6.28
C ALA A 234 -4.12 0.52 5.54
N SER A 235 -3.15 1.22 4.93
CA SER A 235 -3.37 2.43 4.13
C SER A 235 -4.22 2.14 2.88
N GLU A 236 -3.95 1.04 2.18
CA GLU A 236 -4.74 0.58 1.03
C GLU A 236 -6.19 0.30 1.42
N GLN A 237 -6.41 -0.42 2.53
CA GLN A 237 -7.77 -0.72 3.02
C GLN A 237 -8.48 0.55 3.52
N GLY A 238 -7.77 1.47 4.16
CA GLY A 238 -8.31 2.78 4.55
C GLY A 238 -8.76 3.60 3.35
N ALA A 239 -7.92 3.71 2.32
CA ALA A 239 -8.26 4.38 1.07
C ALA A 239 -9.43 3.69 0.34
N ARG A 240 -9.47 2.37 0.32
CA ARG A 240 -10.57 1.59 -0.27
C ARG A 240 -11.87 1.82 0.48
N ARG A 241 -11.86 1.82 1.81
CA ARG A 241 -13.04 2.10 2.61
C ARG A 241 -13.67 3.44 2.22
N ILE A 242 -12.87 4.51 2.19
CA ILE A 242 -13.35 5.85 1.85
C ILE A 242 -13.84 5.94 0.39
N ALA A 243 -13.12 5.30 -0.54
CA ALA A 243 -13.55 5.26 -1.93
C ALA A 243 -14.88 4.52 -2.13
N MET A 244 -15.13 3.45 -1.37
CA MET A 244 -16.37 2.69 -1.42
C MET A 244 -17.52 3.42 -0.70
N GLU A 245 -17.26 4.09 0.42
CA GLU A 245 -18.20 4.97 1.10
C GLU A 245 -18.71 6.06 0.15
N SER A 246 -17.79 6.81 -0.46
CA SER A 246 -18.15 7.83 -1.46
C SER A 246 -18.89 7.26 -2.68
N ALA A 247 -18.53 6.08 -3.15
CA ALA A 247 -19.22 5.42 -4.25
C ALA A 247 -20.65 5.00 -3.87
N THR A 248 -20.86 4.57 -2.62
CA THR A 248 -22.18 4.20 -2.07
C THR A 248 -23.09 5.44 -1.98
N ASP A 249 -22.56 6.57 -1.48
CA ASP A 249 -23.30 7.83 -1.36
C ASP A 249 -23.70 8.37 -2.75
N ASN A 250 -22.76 8.39 -3.70
CA ASN A 250 -23.03 8.80 -5.08
C ASN A 250 -24.07 7.91 -5.76
N ALA A 251 -24.08 6.61 -5.47
CA ALA A 251 -25.08 5.68 -5.98
C ALA A 251 -26.47 5.99 -5.40
N GLY A 252 -26.56 6.34 -4.12
CA GLY A 252 -27.80 6.77 -3.47
C GLY A 252 -28.39 8.02 -4.15
N GLU A 253 -27.59 9.06 -4.34
CA GLU A 253 -28.00 10.29 -5.04
C GLU A 253 -28.49 9.99 -6.48
N MET A 254 -27.78 9.10 -7.18
CA MET A 254 -28.18 8.70 -8.54
C MET A 254 -29.52 7.96 -8.56
N ILE A 255 -29.80 7.12 -7.56
CA ILE A 255 -31.11 6.43 -7.43
C ILE A 255 -32.22 7.45 -7.22
N GLU A 256 -32.04 8.45 -6.37
CA GLU A 256 -33.02 9.50 -6.15
C GLU A 256 -33.34 10.28 -7.45
N GLN A 257 -32.30 10.66 -8.18
CA GLN A 257 -32.46 11.36 -9.46
C GLN A 257 -33.18 10.49 -10.51
N LEU A 258 -32.83 9.20 -10.59
CA LEU A 258 -33.50 8.27 -11.51
C LEU A 258 -34.96 8.02 -11.13
N ASN A 259 -35.29 7.96 -9.85
CA ASN A 259 -36.68 7.86 -9.37
C ASN A 259 -37.52 9.07 -9.77
N LEU A 260 -36.97 10.28 -9.67
CA LEU A 260 -37.63 11.50 -10.14
C LEU A 260 -37.90 11.44 -11.67
N GLN A 261 -36.90 10.99 -12.45
CA GLN A 261 -37.06 10.83 -13.90
C GLN A 261 -38.10 9.76 -14.23
N TYR A 262 -38.09 8.63 -13.53
CA TYR A 262 -39.07 7.55 -13.69
C TYR A 262 -40.51 8.05 -13.44
N ASN A 263 -40.73 8.77 -12.36
CA ASN A 263 -42.03 9.30 -12.02
C ASN A 263 -42.54 10.33 -13.05
N ARG A 264 -41.67 11.20 -13.57
CA ARG A 264 -42.01 12.14 -14.66
C ARG A 264 -42.37 11.38 -15.95
N ALA A 265 -41.57 10.39 -16.34
CA ALA A 265 -41.86 9.55 -17.52
C ALA A 265 -43.14 8.78 -17.36
N ARG A 266 -43.43 8.27 -16.16
CA ARG A 266 -44.69 7.58 -15.85
C ARG A 266 -45.90 8.51 -16.01
N GLN A 267 -45.84 9.72 -15.43
CA GLN A 267 -46.93 10.69 -15.55
C GLN A 267 -47.16 11.12 -17.01
N TRP A 268 -46.06 11.32 -17.76
CA TRP A 268 -46.18 11.63 -19.21
C TRP A 268 -46.83 10.53 -19.99
N ASN A 269 -46.46 9.24 -19.80
CA ASN A 269 -47.06 8.11 -20.46
C ASN A 269 -48.56 8.00 -20.12
N ILE A 270 -48.91 8.11 -18.85
CA ILE A 270 -50.34 8.08 -18.42
C ILE A 270 -51.12 9.20 -19.09
N THR A 271 -50.58 10.40 -19.17
CA THR A 271 -51.24 11.54 -19.81
C THR A 271 -51.41 11.31 -21.32
N GLN A 272 -50.38 10.76 -21.95
CA GLN A 272 -50.43 10.40 -23.38
C GLN A 272 -51.49 9.33 -23.66
N GLU A 273 -51.53 8.22 -22.91
CA GLU A 273 -52.52 7.17 -23.00
C GLU A 273 -53.96 7.71 -22.84
N LEU A 274 -54.15 8.59 -21.81
CA LEU A 274 -55.45 9.23 -21.60
C LEU A 274 -55.86 10.13 -22.80
N SER A 275 -54.90 10.90 -23.33
CA SER A 275 -55.17 11.76 -24.50
C SER A 275 -55.49 10.94 -25.75
N GLU A 276 -54.80 9.82 -25.98
CA GLU A 276 -55.04 8.91 -27.09
C GLU A 276 -56.47 8.28 -26.98
N ILE A 277 -56.85 7.86 -25.75
CA ILE A 277 -58.22 7.29 -25.51
C ILE A 277 -59.29 8.34 -25.76
N VAL A 278 -59.13 9.57 -25.26
CA VAL A 278 -60.09 10.67 -25.45
C VAL A 278 -60.21 11.03 -26.93
N SER A 279 -59.08 11.24 -27.61
CA SER A 279 -59.06 11.54 -29.04
C SER A 279 -59.67 10.42 -29.91
N GLY A 280 -59.40 9.17 -29.54
CA GLY A 280 -60.04 8.01 -30.20
C GLY A 280 -61.56 7.92 -30.00
N ALA A 281 -62.02 8.28 -28.78
CA ALA A 281 -63.48 8.33 -28.50
C ALA A 281 -64.19 9.49 -29.22
N GLU A 282 -63.53 10.65 -29.39
CA GLU A 282 -64.05 11.76 -30.18
C GLU A 282 -64.11 11.47 -31.68
N ALA A 283 -63.12 10.74 -32.21
CA ALA A 283 -63.08 10.37 -33.61
C ALA A 283 -64.17 9.30 -34.02
N LEU A 284 -64.77 8.65 -33.04
CA LEU A 284 -65.85 7.67 -33.22
C LEU A 284 -67.26 8.28 -33.08
N LYS A 285 -67.36 9.57 -32.76
CA LYS A 285 -68.62 10.33 -32.79
C LYS A 285 -68.80 11.06 -34.11
#